data_9ba9a4bd5c3a31017dad4c9f8255fe7c
#
_entry.id   9ba9a4bd5c3a31017dad4c9f8255fe7c
#
_cell.length_a   1.000
_cell.length_b   1.000
_cell.length_c   1.000
_cell.angle_alpha   90.00
_cell.angle_beta   90.00
_cell.angle_gamma   90.00
#
_symmetry.space_group_name_H-M   'P 1'
#
loop_
_entity.id
_entity.type
_entity.pdbx_description
1 polymer ?
#
loop_
_entity_poly.entity_id
_entity_poly.type
_entity_poly.pdbx_seq_one_letter_code
_entity_poly.pdbx_strand_id
1 'polypeptide(L)'
;MEIEIKDAEVDLLSLPKQFNINGKNIIPKSKNKLIIGSTDEYSTKPEENTFEKLTNFLDKKPNWLMNGKISKKWYGIRSRPDGEPSPIMKNLEDGLIVCTGFYKNGILLAPACSKWVANEIKNYLS
;
A
#
# COMPACT_ATOMS: atom_id res chain seq x y z
N MET A 1 2.52 3.60 8.34
CA MET A 1 3.07 4.10 9.61
C MET A 1 4.59 4.03 9.57
N GLU A 2 5.27 5.07 10.03
CA GLU A 2 6.74 5.08 10.20
C GLU A 2 7.09 4.94 11.67
N ILE A 3 8.06 4.10 11.97
CA ILE A 3 8.60 3.87 13.31
C ILE A 3 10.07 4.27 13.30
N GLU A 4 10.49 5.01 14.32
CA GLU A 4 11.86 5.35 14.59
C GLU A 4 12.39 4.52 15.77
N ILE A 5 13.51 3.84 15.54
CA ILE A 5 14.19 2.99 16.51
C ILE A 5 15.29 3.81 17.16
N LYS A 6 15.33 3.81 18.48
CA LYS A 6 16.36 4.52 19.24
C LYS A 6 17.57 3.68 19.60
N ASP A 7 17.50 2.38 19.33
CA ASP A 7 18.58 1.46 19.60
C ASP A 7 19.73 1.66 18.60
N ALA A 8 20.85 2.12 19.08
CA ALA A 8 22.05 2.41 18.28
C ALA A 8 22.73 1.14 17.72
N GLU A 9 22.41 -0.03 18.26
CA GLU A 9 23.04 -1.30 17.85
C GLU A 9 22.38 -1.92 16.61
N VAL A 10 21.23 -1.41 16.19
CA VAL A 10 20.49 -1.97 15.06
C VAL A 10 20.68 -1.10 13.82
N ASP A 11 21.32 -1.65 12.80
CA ASP A 11 21.32 -1.08 11.45
C ASP A 11 20.20 -1.72 10.63
N LEU A 12 19.06 -1.04 10.51
CA LEU A 12 17.92 -1.54 9.74
C LEU A 12 18.24 -1.70 8.25
N LEU A 13 19.25 -1.03 7.71
CA LEU A 13 19.65 -1.19 6.31
C LEU A 13 20.37 -2.51 6.04
N SER A 14 20.79 -3.25 7.09
CA SER A 14 21.29 -4.62 6.95
C SER A 14 20.17 -5.64 6.69
N LEU A 15 18.91 -5.27 6.94
CA LEU A 15 17.74 -6.09 6.65
C LEU A 15 17.39 -6.06 5.15
N PRO A 16 16.59 -7.04 4.65
CA PRO A 16 16.07 -6.97 3.29
C PRO A 16 15.36 -5.65 3.02
N LYS A 17 15.45 -5.13 1.79
CA LYS A 17 14.81 -3.86 1.38
C LYS A 17 13.30 -3.83 1.65
N GLN A 18 12.67 -4.99 1.60
CA GLN A 18 11.28 -5.20 1.97
C GLN A 18 11.10 -6.67 2.37
N PHE A 19 10.34 -6.90 3.42
CA PHE A 19 9.92 -8.25 3.83
C PHE A 19 8.53 -8.22 4.43
N ASN A 20 7.90 -9.38 4.49
CA ASN A 20 6.54 -9.53 5.05
C ASN A 20 6.58 -10.40 6.29
N ILE A 21 5.92 -9.96 7.34
CA ILE A 21 5.68 -10.75 8.55
C ILE A 21 4.19 -10.69 8.86
N ASN A 22 3.56 -11.85 8.97
CA ASN A 22 2.13 -11.98 9.30
C ASN A 22 1.23 -11.03 8.48
N GLY A 23 1.47 -10.95 7.17
CA GLY A 23 0.69 -10.12 6.25
C GLY A 23 1.00 -8.62 6.30
N LYS A 24 1.98 -8.18 7.09
CA LYS A 24 2.42 -6.78 7.13
C LYS A 24 3.75 -6.62 6.40
N ASN A 25 3.81 -5.63 5.52
CA ASN A 25 5.05 -5.26 4.86
C ASN A 25 5.89 -4.39 5.78
N ILE A 26 7.16 -4.72 5.88
CA ILE A 26 8.16 -3.96 6.62
C ILE A 26 9.21 -3.49 5.62
N ILE A 27 9.46 -2.18 5.61
CA ILE A 27 10.36 -1.53 4.66
C ILE A 27 11.35 -0.68 5.44
N PRO A 28 12.60 -1.10 5.58
CA PRO A 28 13.67 -0.27 6.11
C PRO A 28 13.85 0.98 5.25
N LYS A 29 13.86 2.15 5.88
CA LYS A 29 13.97 3.44 5.20
C LYS A 29 15.32 4.11 5.45
N SER A 30 15.86 3.93 6.62
CA SER A 30 17.19 4.39 7.04
C SER A 30 17.73 3.45 8.11
N LYS A 31 18.92 3.75 8.63
CA LYS A 31 19.54 2.95 9.71
C LYS A 31 18.62 2.75 10.91
N ASN A 32 17.78 3.74 11.22
CA ASN A 32 16.94 3.75 12.41
C ASN A 32 15.44 3.96 12.13
N LYS A 33 15.01 3.97 10.86
CA LYS A 33 13.59 4.17 10.49
C LYS A 33 13.10 3.07 9.60
N LEU A 34 11.88 2.62 9.88
CA LEU A 34 11.18 1.65 9.04
C LEU A 34 9.72 2.05 8.84
N ILE A 35 9.14 1.58 7.75
CA ILE A 35 7.72 1.70 7.46
C ILE A 35 7.06 0.35 7.68
N ILE A 36 5.95 0.33 8.40
CA ILE A 36 5.07 -0.84 8.55
C ILE A 36 3.72 -0.53 7.94
N GLY A 37 3.22 -1.42 7.14
CA GLY A 37 1.90 -1.35 6.51
C GLY A 37 1.57 -2.61 5.70
N SER A 38 0.35 -2.77 5.37
CA SER A 38 -0.80 -1.92 5.64
C SER A 38 -1.89 -2.73 6.31
N THR A 39 -2.86 -2.04 6.93
CA THR A 39 -4.18 -2.61 7.18
C THR A 39 -5.02 -2.49 5.91
N ASP A 40 -6.14 -3.17 5.89
CA ASP A 40 -7.09 -3.17 4.80
C ASP A 40 -8.49 -3.14 5.41
N GLU A 41 -9.12 -2.00 5.35
CA GLU A 41 -10.38 -1.72 6.01
C GLU A 41 -11.42 -1.26 4.99
N TYR A 42 -12.65 -1.72 5.13
CA TYR A 42 -13.79 -1.32 4.31
C TYR A 42 -14.36 0.00 4.86
N SER A 43 -13.56 1.07 4.80
CA SER A 43 -13.91 2.37 5.35
C SER A 43 -13.19 3.49 4.62
N THR A 44 -13.77 4.67 4.65
CA THR A 44 -13.14 5.91 4.15
C THR A 44 -12.22 6.56 5.17
N LYS A 45 -12.19 6.02 6.39
CA LYS A 45 -11.30 6.49 7.48
C LYS A 45 -10.70 5.28 8.20
N PRO A 46 -9.50 5.41 8.77
CA PRO A 46 -8.94 4.37 9.64
C PRO A 46 -9.87 4.09 10.82
N GLU A 47 -10.03 2.82 11.18
CA GLU A 47 -10.64 2.45 12.45
C GLU A 47 -9.79 2.97 13.62
N GLU A 48 -10.40 3.14 14.79
CA GLU A 48 -9.74 3.72 15.96
C GLU A 48 -8.44 2.97 16.35
N ASN A 49 -8.45 1.65 16.23
CA ASN A 49 -7.33 0.78 16.60
C ASN A 49 -6.41 0.39 15.42
N THR A 50 -6.59 0.97 14.24
CA THR A 50 -5.83 0.62 13.02
C THR A 50 -4.32 0.65 13.23
N PHE A 51 -3.80 1.69 13.86
CA PHE A 51 -2.36 1.83 14.06
C PHE A 51 -1.84 0.90 15.16
N GLU A 52 -2.67 0.55 16.12
CA GLU A 52 -2.36 -0.46 17.12
C GLU A 52 -2.26 -1.86 16.48
N LYS A 53 -3.19 -2.22 15.61
CA LYS A 53 -3.12 -3.45 14.81
C LYS A 53 -1.81 -3.56 14.00
N LEU A 54 -1.25 -2.42 13.56
CA LEU A 54 0.05 -2.39 12.87
C LEU A 54 1.25 -2.56 13.81
N THR A 55 1.11 -2.35 15.08
CA THR A 55 2.18 -2.56 16.08
C THR A 55 2.09 -3.90 16.77
N ASN A 56 0.89 -4.46 16.86
CA ASN A 56 0.60 -5.70 17.62
C ASN A 56 0.51 -6.96 16.73
N PHE A 57 1.04 -6.91 15.51
CA PHE A 57 0.99 -8.04 14.57
C PHE A 57 2.00 -9.17 14.85
N LEU A 58 2.92 -8.97 15.79
CA LEU A 58 3.90 -9.94 16.23
C LEU A 58 3.58 -10.39 17.64
N ASP A 59 3.46 -11.69 17.85
CA ASP A 59 3.32 -12.29 19.19
C ASP A 59 4.55 -12.02 20.06
N LYS A 60 5.72 -12.03 19.42
CA LYS A 60 6.99 -11.63 20.04
C LYS A 60 7.66 -10.58 19.14
N LYS A 61 7.65 -9.34 19.62
CA LYS A 61 8.40 -8.27 18.95
C LYS A 61 9.89 -8.44 19.23
N PRO A 62 10.76 -8.28 18.23
CA PRO A 62 12.19 -8.16 18.48
C PRO A 62 12.46 -6.98 19.44
N ASN A 63 13.45 -7.12 20.32
CA ASN A 63 13.78 -6.09 21.30
C ASN A 63 13.98 -4.70 20.70
N TRP A 64 14.63 -4.65 19.53
CA TRP A 64 14.85 -3.40 18.79
C TRP A 64 13.54 -2.72 18.34
N LEU A 65 12.47 -3.49 18.09
CA LEU A 65 11.17 -2.94 17.69
C LEU A 65 10.31 -2.55 18.90
N MET A 66 10.54 -3.17 20.08
CA MET A 66 9.78 -2.86 21.29
C MET A 66 9.99 -1.41 21.75
N ASN A 67 11.20 -0.87 21.55
CA ASN A 67 11.57 0.49 21.91
C ASN A 67 11.30 1.51 20.79
N GLY A 68 10.72 1.07 19.67
CA GLY A 68 10.40 1.93 18.54
C GLY A 68 9.29 2.91 18.86
N LYS A 69 9.48 4.17 18.46
CA LYS A 69 8.46 5.22 18.57
C LYS A 69 7.82 5.48 17.23
N ILE A 70 6.50 5.60 17.19
CA ILE A 70 5.79 6.01 15.99
C ILE A 70 6.16 7.47 15.70
N SER A 71 6.85 7.69 14.59
CA SER A 71 7.25 9.02 14.14
C SER A 71 6.23 9.64 13.18
N LYS A 72 5.51 8.80 12.40
CA LYS A 72 4.51 9.27 11.43
C LYS A 72 3.41 8.26 11.19
N LYS A 73 2.17 8.74 11.12
CA LYS A 73 0.98 7.98 10.73
C LYS A 73 0.38 8.59 9.47
N TRP A 74 -0.06 7.75 8.55
CA TRP A 74 -0.84 8.17 7.38
C TRP A 74 -1.73 7.03 6.91
N TYR A 75 -2.74 7.36 6.15
CA TYR A 75 -3.60 6.43 5.45
C TYR A 75 -3.90 6.95 4.05
N GLY A 76 -4.43 6.10 3.22
CA GLY A 76 -4.92 6.43 1.89
C GLY A 76 -6.11 5.55 1.54
N ILE A 77 -7.00 6.07 0.71
CA ILE A 77 -8.16 5.33 0.22
C ILE A 77 -7.75 4.63 -1.08
N ARG A 78 -8.08 3.34 -1.19
CA ARG A 78 -7.93 2.57 -2.41
C ARG A 78 -9.28 2.36 -3.05
N SER A 79 -9.40 2.72 -4.32
CA SER A 79 -10.59 2.43 -5.10
C SER A 79 -10.68 0.92 -5.34
N ARG A 80 -11.73 0.31 -4.80
CA ARG A 80 -12.09 -1.10 -5.02
C ARG A 80 -13.50 -1.14 -5.57
N PRO A 81 -13.72 -1.67 -6.78
CA PRO A 81 -15.05 -1.85 -7.32
C PRO A 81 -15.86 -2.80 -6.44
N ASP A 82 -17.12 -2.50 -6.25
CA ASP A 82 -18.07 -3.39 -5.59
C ASP A 82 -18.88 -4.13 -6.65
N GLY A 83 -18.92 -5.47 -6.54
CA GLY A 83 -19.65 -6.34 -7.47
C GLY A 83 -19.08 -6.46 -8.88
N GLU A 84 -17.94 -5.81 -9.18
CA GLU A 84 -17.30 -5.90 -10.49
C GLU A 84 -15.84 -6.38 -10.41
N PRO A 85 -15.30 -7.00 -11.48
CA PRO A 85 -13.88 -7.32 -11.56
C PRO A 85 -13.00 -6.07 -11.47
N SER A 86 -11.86 -6.20 -10.83
CA SER A 86 -10.84 -5.14 -10.70
C SER A 86 -9.65 -5.44 -11.63
N PRO A 87 -9.16 -4.48 -12.43
CA PRO A 87 -9.62 -3.11 -12.60
C PRO A 87 -10.89 -2.98 -13.48
N ILE A 88 -11.61 -1.87 -13.34
CA ILE A 88 -12.66 -1.47 -14.27
C ILE A 88 -12.02 -0.79 -15.47
N MET A 89 -12.28 -1.33 -16.66
CA MET A 89 -11.79 -0.80 -17.95
C MET A 89 -12.97 -0.81 -18.94
N LYS A 90 -13.57 0.36 -19.16
CA LYS A 90 -14.81 0.48 -19.94
C LYS A 90 -14.85 1.76 -20.78
N ASN A 91 -15.43 1.66 -21.96
CA ASN A 91 -15.99 2.81 -22.67
C ASN A 91 -17.41 3.00 -22.12
N LEU A 92 -17.65 4.04 -21.36
CA LEU A 92 -18.98 4.30 -20.75
C LEU A 92 -19.92 4.93 -21.74
N GLU A 93 -19.44 5.88 -22.53
CA GLU A 93 -20.17 6.58 -23.58
C GLU A 93 -19.17 7.12 -24.60
N ASP A 94 -19.67 7.69 -25.67
CA ASP A 94 -18.85 8.24 -26.74
C ASP A 94 -17.90 9.32 -26.21
N GLY A 95 -16.60 9.10 -26.40
CA GLY A 95 -15.54 9.97 -25.89
C GLY A 95 -15.20 9.82 -24.40
N LEU A 96 -15.84 8.91 -23.65
CA LEU A 96 -15.54 8.70 -22.22
C LEU A 96 -15.00 7.30 -21.93
N ILE A 97 -13.70 7.21 -21.74
CA ILE A 97 -12.98 6.00 -21.35
C ILE A 97 -12.68 6.04 -19.86
N VAL A 98 -13.06 4.99 -19.13
CA VAL A 98 -12.79 4.84 -17.69
C VAL A 98 -11.82 3.69 -17.46
N CYS A 99 -10.76 3.99 -16.71
CA CYS A 99 -9.79 3.00 -16.25
C CYS A 99 -9.48 3.27 -14.78
N THR A 100 -10.04 2.46 -13.88
CA THR A 100 -10.00 2.69 -12.43
C THR A 100 -10.13 1.40 -11.63
N GLY A 101 -10.20 1.50 -10.31
CA GLY A 101 -10.45 0.36 -9.44
C GLY A 101 -9.27 -0.60 -9.29
N PHE A 102 -8.05 -0.11 -9.37
CA PHE A 102 -6.83 -0.95 -9.32
C PHE A 102 -6.55 -1.59 -7.96
N TYR A 103 -7.19 -1.12 -6.90
CA TYR A 103 -7.04 -1.60 -5.54
C TYR A 103 -5.56 -1.65 -5.10
N LYS A 104 -4.98 -2.85 -4.94
CA LYS A 104 -3.58 -3.04 -4.51
C LYS A 104 -2.59 -3.16 -5.66
N ASN A 105 -3.07 -3.29 -6.90
CA ASN A 105 -2.27 -3.70 -8.05
C ASN A 105 -1.98 -2.55 -9.04
N GLY A 106 -2.18 -1.29 -8.64
CA GLY A 106 -2.06 -0.14 -9.54
C GLY A 106 -0.73 -0.08 -10.29
N ILE A 107 0.39 -0.21 -9.59
CA ILE A 107 1.73 -0.17 -10.20
C ILE A 107 1.95 -1.34 -11.14
N LEU A 108 1.51 -2.55 -10.76
CA LEU A 108 1.67 -3.76 -11.56
C LEU A 108 0.84 -3.70 -12.85
N LEU A 109 -0.39 -3.21 -12.77
CA LEU A 109 -1.34 -3.20 -13.88
C LEU A 109 -1.22 -1.97 -14.79
N ALA A 110 -0.62 -0.88 -14.30
CA ALA A 110 -0.53 0.39 -15.03
C ALA A 110 -0.02 0.25 -16.48
N PRO A 111 1.05 -0.52 -16.80
CA PRO A 111 1.53 -0.65 -18.17
C PRO A 111 0.50 -1.28 -19.12
N ALA A 112 -0.17 -2.35 -18.67
CA ALA A 112 -1.18 -3.03 -19.48
C ALA A 112 -2.43 -2.15 -19.69
N CYS A 113 -2.89 -1.51 -18.64
CA CYS A 113 -4.05 -0.62 -18.69
C CYS A 113 -3.79 0.62 -19.52
N SER A 114 -2.60 1.20 -19.46
CA SER A 114 -2.21 2.34 -20.30
C SER A 114 -2.22 1.97 -21.78
N LYS A 115 -1.73 0.77 -22.13
CA LYS A 115 -1.75 0.27 -23.51
C LYS A 115 -3.19 0.10 -24.02
N TRP A 116 -4.06 -0.44 -23.19
CA TRP A 116 -5.47 -0.60 -23.53
C TRP A 116 -6.13 0.77 -23.77
N VAL A 117 -6.00 1.74 -22.86
CA VAL A 117 -6.54 3.09 -23.01
C VAL A 117 -6.04 3.75 -24.29
N ALA A 118 -4.73 3.63 -24.58
CA ALA A 118 -4.16 4.19 -25.81
C ALA A 118 -4.74 3.58 -27.10
N ASN A 119 -5.05 2.27 -27.09
CA ASN A 119 -5.70 1.61 -28.20
C ASN A 119 -7.15 2.08 -28.39
N GLU A 120 -7.90 2.19 -27.27
CA GLU A 120 -9.29 2.70 -27.34
C GLU A 120 -9.34 4.12 -27.90
N ILE A 121 -8.43 5.01 -27.48
CA ILE A 121 -8.33 6.37 -28.02
C ILE A 121 -8.03 6.35 -29.51
N LYS A 122 -7.10 5.50 -29.97
CA LYS A 122 -6.79 5.39 -31.40
C LYS A 122 -7.98 4.93 -32.22
N ASN A 123 -8.71 3.92 -31.73
CA ASN A 123 -9.90 3.41 -32.41
C ASN A 123 -11.01 4.46 -32.48
N TYR A 124 -11.12 5.29 -31.45
CA TYR A 124 -12.09 6.40 -31.43
C TYR A 124 -11.76 7.51 -32.43
N LEU A 125 -10.48 7.77 -32.69
CA LEU A 125 -10.01 8.84 -33.60
C LEU A 125 -9.88 8.42 -35.06
N SER A 126 -10.03 7.12 -35.36
CA SER A 126 -9.94 6.58 -36.73
C SER A 126 -11.30 6.51 -37.39
#